data_b94759ad0843ddd0eddc77bfbda267aa
#
_entry.id   b94759ad0843ddd0eddc77bfbda267aa
#
_cell.length_a   1.000
_cell.length_b   1.000
_cell.length_c   1.000
_cell.angle_alpha   90.00
_cell.angle_beta   90.00
_cell.angle_gamma   90.00
#
_symmetry.space_group_name_H-M   'P 1'
#
loop_
_entity.id
_entity.type
_entity.pdbx_description
1 polymer ?
#
loop_
_entity_poly.entity_id
_entity_poly.type
_entity_poly.pdbx_seq_one_letter_code
_entity_poly.pdbx_strand_id
1 'polypeptide(L)'
;MSCRTNFGIQKIAEDYPIQGQEINLETLREIPHLRHRTNLLRSVMLIRSTLAQEVHKYFIARDFHWMASPIFTSNDGEGAGETFLVSDKNTNNAFFGKNKKATLGVTGQLHGESYAIGMNKIYTFGPTFRAENSNTKKHLAEFWMIEPEVAFYDLKQIIELADDLLKVVIRNTIAKHPFEFKYLTENYKPDLLQNLEIFLENKVKTLDYSEAISKLAEVKEIFENKDIKFGLDLGTEHERYLTEVIYKSPVAVINFPKDFKAFYMYQNDDNKTVAAFDLLVPGIGELIGGSQRESNYDKLLKRIHELNIDADDLQWYLDLRRFGHMQSSGFGIGFERLVMYVTGIDNIRDAIPYPRTPGNIKM
;
A
#
# COMPACT_ATOMS: atom_id res chain seq x y z
N MET A 1 -22.67 -20.15 -28.96
CA MET A 1 -21.76 -21.03 -29.73
C MET A 1 -21.13 -22.02 -28.79
N SER A 2 -21.47 -23.30 -28.87
CA SER A 2 -20.94 -24.38 -28.04
C SER A 2 -19.54 -24.73 -28.59
N CYS A 3 -18.51 -24.35 -27.87
CA CYS A 3 -17.15 -24.77 -28.13
C CYS A 3 -17.00 -26.23 -27.66
N ARG A 4 -17.32 -27.21 -28.52
CA ARG A 4 -17.01 -28.64 -28.30
C ARG A 4 -15.59 -28.91 -28.78
N THR A 5 -14.60 -28.48 -28.02
CA THR A 5 -13.29 -29.12 -28.07
C THR A 5 -13.24 -30.09 -26.89
N ASN A 6 -13.13 -31.39 -27.20
CA ASN A 6 -12.84 -32.44 -26.22
C ASN A 6 -11.39 -32.25 -25.68
N PHE A 7 -11.19 -31.26 -24.85
CA PHE A 7 -10.06 -31.30 -23.92
C PHE A 7 -10.36 -32.45 -22.96
N GLY A 8 -9.43 -33.37 -22.76
CA GLY A 8 -9.58 -34.52 -21.87
C GLY A 8 -9.84 -34.07 -20.41
N ILE A 9 -11.10 -33.68 -20.14
CA ILE A 9 -11.54 -33.30 -18.81
C ILE A 9 -11.64 -34.59 -18.01
N GLN A 10 -10.74 -34.77 -17.06
CA GLN A 10 -10.80 -35.89 -16.11
C GLN A 10 -12.03 -35.75 -15.23
N LYS A 11 -12.60 -36.86 -14.80
CA LYS A 11 -13.70 -36.91 -13.84
C LYS A 11 -13.21 -36.30 -12.52
N ILE A 12 -13.98 -35.34 -11.95
CA ILE A 12 -13.71 -34.76 -10.65
C ILE A 12 -13.88 -35.86 -9.59
N ALA A 13 -12.93 -35.95 -8.65
CA ALA A 13 -13.02 -36.86 -7.53
C ALA A 13 -14.23 -36.53 -6.64
N GLU A 14 -14.82 -37.55 -6.03
CA GLU A 14 -16.04 -37.39 -5.23
C GLU A 14 -15.83 -36.53 -3.96
N ASP A 15 -14.61 -36.49 -3.46
CA ASP A 15 -14.16 -35.71 -2.31
C ASP A 15 -13.71 -34.28 -2.65
N TYR A 16 -14.03 -33.80 -3.87
CA TYR A 16 -13.69 -32.42 -4.26
C TYR A 16 -14.29 -31.40 -3.31
N PRO A 17 -13.47 -30.55 -2.65
CA PRO A 17 -13.91 -29.73 -1.52
C PRO A 17 -14.85 -28.58 -1.92
N ILE A 18 -14.86 -28.15 -3.20
CA ILE A 18 -15.74 -27.09 -3.69
C ILE A 18 -16.91 -27.72 -4.41
N GLN A 19 -17.91 -28.15 -3.66
CA GLN A 19 -19.17 -28.67 -4.17
C GLN A 19 -20.20 -27.55 -4.25
N GLY A 20 -21.30 -27.71 -4.98
CA GLY A 20 -22.29 -26.69 -5.33
C GLY A 20 -23.02 -25.98 -4.17
N GLN A 21 -22.54 -26.07 -2.95
CA GLN A 21 -23.02 -25.31 -1.79
C GLN A 21 -22.17 -24.05 -1.58
N GLU A 22 -22.75 -22.99 -1.01
CA GLU A 22 -22.00 -21.81 -0.59
C GLU A 22 -20.97 -22.20 0.47
N ILE A 23 -19.69 -22.12 0.10
CA ILE A 23 -18.56 -22.33 1.02
C ILE A 23 -18.14 -20.97 1.54
N ASN A 24 -18.02 -20.85 2.86
CA ASN A 24 -17.55 -19.60 3.46
C ASN A 24 -16.08 -19.32 3.11
N LEU A 25 -15.70 -18.02 3.12
CA LEU A 25 -14.36 -17.58 2.75
C LEU A 25 -13.27 -18.14 3.69
N GLU A 26 -13.58 -18.42 4.95
CA GLU A 26 -12.63 -18.99 5.90
C GLU A 26 -12.22 -20.41 5.50
N THR A 27 -13.18 -21.25 5.13
CA THR A 27 -12.90 -22.59 4.58
C THR A 27 -12.11 -22.50 3.28
N LEU A 28 -12.43 -21.55 2.39
CA LEU A 28 -11.71 -21.36 1.15
C LEU A 28 -10.25 -20.91 1.35
N ARG A 29 -9.94 -20.21 2.44
CA ARG A 29 -8.56 -19.84 2.80
C ARG A 29 -7.71 -21.04 3.20
N GLU A 30 -8.34 -22.15 3.63
CA GLU A 30 -7.65 -23.40 3.94
C GLU A 30 -7.18 -24.17 2.69
N ILE A 31 -7.78 -23.88 1.52
CA ILE A 31 -7.50 -24.50 0.23
C ILE A 31 -7.12 -23.46 -0.85
N PRO A 32 -6.05 -22.65 -0.63
CA PRO A 32 -5.75 -21.51 -1.47
C PRO A 32 -5.51 -21.89 -2.94
N HIS A 33 -5.02 -23.09 -3.22
CA HIS A 33 -4.78 -23.62 -4.57
C HIS A 33 -6.06 -23.98 -5.35
N LEU A 34 -7.21 -24.05 -4.72
CA LEU A 34 -8.49 -24.36 -5.37
C LEU A 34 -9.49 -23.20 -5.32
N ARG A 35 -9.36 -22.30 -4.33
CA ARG A 35 -10.38 -21.27 -4.04
C ARG A 35 -10.69 -20.34 -5.22
N HIS A 36 -9.74 -20.14 -6.14
CA HIS A 36 -9.91 -19.35 -7.36
C HIS A 36 -10.90 -19.97 -8.37
N ARG A 37 -11.36 -21.21 -8.13
CA ARG A 37 -12.42 -21.85 -8.93
C ARG A 37 -13.83 -21.39 -8.55
N THR A 38 -13.98 -20.63 -7.46
CA THR A 38 -15.24 -19.94 -7.10
C THR A 38 -15.40 -18.66 -7.91
N ASN A 39 -16.66 -18.27 -8.20
CA ASN A 39 -16.93 -17.06 -8.98
C ASN A 39 -16.39 -15.80 -8.29
N LEU A 40 -16.54 -15.69 -6.97
CA LEU A 40 -16.07 -14.54 -6.19
C LEU A 40 -14.55 -14.36 -6.33
N LEU A 41 -13.77 -15.38 -5.92
CA LEU A 41 -12.31 -15.25 -5.89
C LEU A 41 -11.69 -15.25 -7.30
N ARG A 42 -12.34 -15.90 -8.28
CA ARG A 42 -11.97 -15.76 -9.69
C ARG A 42 -12.14 -14.32 -10.17
N SER A 43 -13.26 -13.68 -9.88
CA SER A 43 -13.50 -12.28 -10.24
C SER A 43 -12.48 -11.35 -9.62
N VAL A 44 -12.18 -11.52 -8.32
CA VAL A 44 -11.15 -10.74 -7.62
C VAL A 44 -9.78 -10.91 -8.28
N MET A 45 -9.36 -12.14 -8.63
CA MET A 45 -8.05 -12.38 -9.23
C MET A 45 -7.95 -11.85 -10.67
N LEU A 46 -9.03 -11.88 -11.46
CA LEU A 46 -9.06 -11.26 -12.78
C LEU A 46 -8.92 -9.74 -12.70
N ILE A 47 -9.67 -9.11 -11.81
CA ILE A 47 -9.58 -7.67 -11.52
C ILE A 47 -8.17 -7.32 -11.02
N ARG A 48 -7.61 -8.08 -10.06
CA ARG A 48 -6.24 -7.90 -9.57
C ARG A 48 -5.22 -7.90 -10.71
N SER A 49 -5.31 -8.88 -11.60
CA SER A 49 -4.39 -8.99 -12.73
C SER A 49 -4.47 -7.77 -13.65
N THR A 50 -5.66 -7.26 -13.91
CA THR A 50 -5.84 -6.06 -14.74
C THR A 50 -5.37 -4.81 -14.04
N LEU A 51 -5.66 -4.64 -12.75
CA LEU A 51 -5.15 -3.52 -11.94
C LEU A 51 -3.61 -3.42 -12.05
N ALA A 52 -2.89 -4.54 -11.90
CA ALA A 52 -1.44 -4.55 -12.03
C ALA A 52 -0.97 -4.08 -13.43
N GLN A 53 -1.63 -4.56 -14.49
CA GLN A 53 -1.32 -4.16 -15.86
C GLN A 53 -1.61 -2.68 -16.11
N GLU A 54 -2.73 -2.16 -15.62
CA GLU A 54 -3.10 -0.75 -15.78
C GLU A 54 -2.18 0.19 -14.99
N VAL A 55 -1.67 -0.23 -13.83
CA VAL A 55 -0.63 0.51 -13.09
C VAL A 55 0.64 0.65 -13.94
N HIS A 56 1.15 -0.44 -14.53
CA HIS A 56 2.31 -0.36 -15.42
C HIS A 56 2.04 0.53 -16.63
N LYS A 57 0.89 0.39 -17.29
CA LYS A 57 0.52 1.24 -18.43
C LYS A 57 0.43 2.71 -18.07
N TYR A 58 -0.15 3.02 -16.91
CA TYR A 58 -0.26 4.40 -16.43
C TYR A 58 1.10 5.07 -16.30
N PHE A 59 2.04 4.40 -15.64
CA PHE A 59 3.38 4.95 -15.43
C PHE A 59 4.19 5.04 -16.72
N ILE A 60 4.19 3.99 -17.56
CA ILE A 60 4.89 3.98 -18.85
C ILE A 60 4.40 5.12 -19.75
N ALA A 61 3.09 5.36 -19.81
CA ALA A 61 2.50 6.43 -20.64
C ALA A 61 2.85 7.86 -20.16
N ARG A 62 3.45 7.99 -18.97
CA ARG A 62 3.87 9.26 -18.35
C ARG A 62 5.38 9.39 -18.17
N ASP A 63 6.14 8.59 -18.91
CA ASP A 63 7.60 8.56 -18.91
C ASP A 63 8.22 8.20 -17.54
N PHE A 64 7.53 7.35 -16.76
CA PHE A 64 8.13 6.74 -15.58
C PHE A 64 8.92 5.49 -15.96
N HIS A 65 10.03 5.29 -15.29
CA HIS A 65 10.86 4.11 -15.44
C HIS A 65 10.61 3.12 -14.29
N TRP A 66 10.28 1.88 -14.61
CA TRP A 66 10.18 0.86 -13.59
C TRP A 66 11.56 0.46 -13.08
N MET A 67 11.72 0.49 -11.76
CA MET A 67 12.92 0.05 -11.07
C MET A 67 12.63 -1.18 -10.23
N ALA A 68 13.35 -2.26 -10.48
CA ALA A 68 13.32 -3.45 -9.62
C ALA A 68 14.15 -3.21 -8.38
N SER A 69 13.52 -2.83 -7.27
CA SER A 69 14.19 -2.71 -5.97
C SER A 69 14.66 -4.09 -5.47
N PRO A 70 15.79 -4.15 -4.74
CA PRO A 70 16.26 -5.41 -4.19
C PRO A 70 15.30 -5.93 -3.12
N ILE A 71 15.04 -7.24 -3.14
CA ILE A 71 14.25 -7.92 -2.10
C ILE A 71 15.09 -8.14 -0.84
N PHE A 72 16.36 -8.47 -0.99
CA PHE A 72 17.30 -8.56 0.11
C PHE A 72 17.95 -7.21 0.37
N THR A 73 17.92 -6.78 1.62
CA THR A 73 18.51 -5.51 2.03
C THR A 73 19.24 -5.67 3.36
N SER A 74 20.19 -4.79 3.62
CA SER A 74 20.80 -4.65 4.95
C SER A 74 20.15 -3.54 5.78
N ASN A 75 19.19 -2.80 5.20
CA ASN A 75 18.60 -1.62 5.82
C ASN A 75 17.12 -1.85 6.14
N ASP A 76 16.71 -1.37 7.31
CA ASP A 76 15.32 -1.16 7.65
C ASP A 76 14.89 0.21 7.09
N GLY A 77 14.16 0.20 5.98
CA GLY A 77 13.78 1.42 5.26
C GLY A 77 12.83 2.34 6.02
N GLU A 78 12.13 1.85 7.03
CA GLU A 78 11.16 2.64 7.82
C GLU A 78 11.61 2.86 9.27
N GLY A 79 12.68 2.18 9.72
CA GLY A 79 13.15 2.24 11.10
C GLY A 79 12.22 1.52 12.10
N ALA A 80 11.31 0.68 11.62
CA ALA A 80 10.27 0.05 12.44
C ALA A 80 10.71 -1.29 13.07
N GLY A 81 11.85 -1.84 12.69
CA GLY A 81 12.47 -3.02 13.32
C GLY A 81 11.77 -4.36 13.07
N GLU A 82 10.64 -4.41 12.39
CA GLU A 82 9.87 -5.64 12.17
C GLU A 82 10.19 -6.29 10.82
N THR A 83 11.42 -6.78 10.70
CA THR A 83 11.94 -7.39 9.48
C THR A 83 12.11 -8.90 9.61
N PHE A 84 11.95 -9.63 8.49
CA PHE A 84 12.34 -11.03 8.41
C PHE A 84 13.84 -11.14 8.14
N LEU A 85 14.55 -11.87 8.98
CA LEU A 85 15.96 -12.19 8.77
C LEU A 85 16.11 -13.28 7.71
N VAL A 86 17.04 -13.07 6.77
CA VAL A 86 17.43 -14.08 5.80
C VAL A 86 18.68 -14.79 6.30
N SER A 87 18.61 -16.10 6.37
CA SER A 87 19.74 -16.95 6.75
C SER A 87 20.06 -17.98 5.67
N ASP A 88 21.31 -18.32 5.49
CA ASP A 88 21.73 -19.42 4.63
C ASP A 88 22.20 -20.63 5.46
N LYS A 89 22.03 -21.84 4.91
CA LYS A 89 22.37 -23.09 5.59
C LYS A 89 23.85 -23.48 5.47
N ASN A 90 24.59 -22.90 4.54
CA ASN A 90 25.88 -23.39 4.11
C ASN A 90 27.06 -22.59 4.67
N THR A 91 26.87 -21.31 4.96
CA THR A 91 27.96 -20.39 5.34
C THR A 91 27.82 -19.82 6.76
N ASN A 92 27.02 -20.46 7.63
CA ASN A 92 26.70 -19.94 8.98
C ASN A 92 26.26 -18.47 8.98
N ASN A 93 25.37 -18.12 8.04
CA ASN A 93 24.86 -16.76 7.83
C ASN A 93 25.90 -15.73 7.37
N ALA A 94 27.00 -16.16 6.76
CA ALA A 94 28.06 -15.29 6.24
C ALA A 94 28.02 -15.11 4.71
N PHE A 95 26.95 -15.54 4.02
CA PHE A 95 26.82 -15.46 2.56
C PHE A 95 27.05 -14.04 2.03
N PHE A 96 26.48 -13.03 2.67
CA PHE A 96 26.64 -11.63 2.29
C PHE A 96 27.85 -10.94 2.96
N GLY A 97 28.70 -11.69 3.63
CA GLY A 97 29.87 -11.20 4.35
C GLY A 97 29.76 -11.41 5.87
N LYS A 98 30.93 -11.53 6.51
CA LYS A 98 31.00 -11.75 7.95
C LYS A 98 30.34 -10.57 8.70
N ASN A 99 29.45 -10.87 9.63
CA ASN A 99 28.71 -9.90 10.44
C ASN A 99 27.73 -9.01 9.65
N LYS A 100 27.41 -9.33 8.39
CA LYS A 100 26.34 -8.66 7.65
C LYS A 100 25.01 -9.34 7.91
N LYS A 101 24.01 -8.54 8.27
CA LYS A 101 22.62 -9.00 8.37
C LYS A 101 21.94 -8.76 7.02
N ALA A 102 21.24 -9.75 6.52
CA ALA A 102 20.34 -9.58 5.39
C ALA A 102 18.90 -9.75 5.86
N THR A 103 18.03 -8.87 5.44
CA THR A 103 16.59 -8.90 5.74
C THR A 103 15.81 -8.87 4.45
N LEU A 104 14.53 -9.25 4.53
CA LEU A 104 13.58 -8.97 3.45
C LEU A 104 13.13 -7.51 3.54
N GLY A 105 13.08 -6.81 2.40
CA GLY A 105 12.78 -5.38 2.34
C GLY A 105 11.33 -5.07 2.73
N VAL A 106 11.14 -4.02 3.53
CA VAL A 106 9.83 -3.51 3.96
C VAL A 106 9.24 -2.49 2.99
N THR A 107 10.07 -1.95 2.08
CA THR A 107 9.75 -0.96 1.04
C THR A 107 10.84 -0.93 -0.03
N GLY A 108 10.50 -0.53 -1.23
CA GLY A 108 11.46 -0.19 -2.30
C GLY A 108 11.84 1.29 -2.34
N GLN A 109 11.23 2.12 -1.48
CA GLN A 109 11.29 3.58 -1.52
C GLN A 109 12.72 4.14 -1.50
N LEU A 110 13.53 3.78 -0.48
CA LEU A 110 14.85 4.40 -0.33
C LEU A 110 15.76 4.14 -1.54
N HIS A 111 15.69 2.92 -2.09
CA HIS A 111 16.39 2.57 -3.33
C HIS A 111 15.80 3.32 -4.52
N GLY A 112 14.46 3.48 -4.56
CA GLY A 112 13.76 4.25 -5.58
C GLY A 112 14.19 5.72 -5.60
N GLU A 113 14.29 6.37 -4.45
CA GLU A 113 14.73 7.75 -4.33
C GLU A 113 16.12 7.97 -4.97
N SER A 114 17.05 7.03 -4.80
CA SER A 114 18.39 7.15 -5.39
C SER A 114 18.36 7.18 -6.92
N TYR A 115 17.44 6.43 -7.54
CA TYR A 115 17.25 6.41 -8.98
C TYR A 115 16.43 7.61 -9.48
N ALA A 116 15.46 8.09 -8.70
CA ALA A 116 14.67 9.26 -9.06
C ALA A 116 15.53 10.52 -9.23
N ILE A 117 16.62 10.67 -8.46
CA ILE A 117 17.56 11.78 -8.58
C ILE A 117 18.22 11.81 -9.97
N GLY A 118 18.53 10.64 -10.53
CA GLY A 118 19.18 10.55 -11.85
C GLY A 118 18.21 10.41 -13.03
N MET A 119 16.99 9.88 -12.80
CA MET A 119 16.04 9.50 -13.85
C MET A 119 14.74 10.34 -13.83
N ASN A 120 14.58 11.24 -12.88
CA ASN A 120 13.44 12.12 -12.61
C ASN A 120 12.15 11.43 -12.16
N LYS A 121 11.70 10.38 -12.83
CA LYS A 121 10.44 9.69 -12.56
C LYS A 121 10.67 8.19 -12.57
N ILE A 122 10.56 7.56 -11.42
CA ILE A 122 10.64 6.12 -11.31
C ILE A 122 9.42 5.58 -10.54
N TYR A 123 9.18 4.32 -10.64
CA TYR A 123 8.32 3.61 -9.72
C TYR A 123 8.87 2.20 -9.45
N THR A 124 8.67 1.73 -8.23
CA THR A 124 8.80 0.32 -7.89
C THR A 124 7.42 -0.33 -7.91
N PHE A 125 7.34 -1.57 -8.28
CA PHE A 125 6.16 -2.41 -8.11
C PHE A 125 6.64 -3.83 -7.86
N GLY A 126 6.67 -4.21 -6.61
CA GLY A 126 7.29 -5.46 -6.16
C GLY A 126 6.83 -5.94 -4.79
N PRO A 127 7.25 -7.13 -4.38
CA PRO A 127 6.93 -7.69 -3.09
C PRO A 127 7.66 -6.94 -1.97
N THR A 128 6.96 -6.77 -0.85
CA THR A 128 7.43 -6.21 0.41
C THR A 128 7.05 -7.12 1.57
N PHE A 129 7.80 -7.05 2.66
CA PHE A 129 7.71 -8.01 3.75
C PHE A 129 7.75 -7.29 5.09
N ARG A 130 6.75 -7.56 5.95
CA ARG A 130 6.70 -7.00 7.31
C ARG A 130 6.41 -8.12 8.31
N ALA A 131 7.28 -8.25 9.32
CA ALA A 131 7.18 -9.30 10.33
C ALA A 131 6.24 -8.94 11.49
N GLU A 132 5.36 -7.97 11.29
CA GLU A 132 4.38 -7.51 12.29
C GLU A 132 3.50 -8.67 12.76
N ASN A 133 3.44 -8.87 14.07
CA ASN A 133 2.55 -9.87 14.67
C ASN A 133 1.10 -9.34 14.74
N SER A 134 0.56 -8.95 13.60
CA SER A 134 -0.78 -8.38 13.47
C SER A 134 -1.71 -9.31 12.72
N ASN A 135 -2.78 -9.76 13.39
CA ASN A 135 -3.77 -10.70 12.83
C ASN A 135 -5.08 -9.98 12.48
N THR A 136 -5.01 -8.87 11.77
CA THR A 136 -6.18 -8.10 11.33
C THR A 136 -6.62 -8.47 9.92
N LYS A 137 -7.76 -7.92 9.48
CA LYS A 137 -8.27 -8.05 8.11
C LYS A 137 -7.48 -7.25 7.07
N LYS A 138 -6.51 -6.42 7.50
CA LYS A 138 -5.78 -5.45 6.65
C LYS A 138 -4.27 -5.69 6.61
N HIS A 139 -3.74 -6.73 7.28
CA HIS A 139 -2.30 -7.01 7.36
C HIS A 139 -1.93 -8.35 6.75
N LEU A 140 -0.83 -8.35 6.01
CA LEU A 140 -0.15 -9.51 5.45
C LEU A 140 1.34 -9.39 5.77
N ALA A 141 2.02 -10.53 5.94
CA ALA A 141 3.47 -10.58 6.10
C ALA A 141 4.22 -10.42 4.78
N GLU A 142 3.58 -10.75 3.66
CA GLU A 142 4.05 -10.57 2.29
C GLU A 142 2.94 -9.94 1.46
N PHE A 143 3.21 -8.81 0.83
CA PHE A 143 2.29 -8.07 -0.02
C PHE A 143 3.05 -7.30 -1.10
N TRP A 144 2.36 -6.61 -1.99
CA TRP A 144 2.99 -5.84 -3.07
C TRP A 144 2.79 -4.35 -2.84
N MET A 145 3.86 -3.57 -3.09
CA MET A 145 3.81 -2.11 -3.03
C MET A 145 4.00 -1.50 -4.41
N ILE A 146 3.26 -0.43 -4.69
CA ILE A 146 3.44 0.46 -5.82
C ILE A 146 4.00 1.77 -5.25
N GLU A 147 5.23 2.12 -5.61
CA GLU A 147 5.94 3.23 -4.96
C GLU A 147 6.61 4.12 -6.02
N PRO A 148 5.91 5.14 -6.55
CA PRO A 148 6.53 6.14 -7.41
C PRO A 148 7.35 7.13 -6.59
N GLU A 149 8.52 7.52 -7.14
CA GLU A 149 9.37 8.59 -6.64
C GLU A 149 9.64 9.58 -7.77
N VAL A 150 9.41 10.88 -7.53
CA VAL A 150 9.42 11.91 -8.55
C VAL A 150 10.27 13.10 -8.11
N ALA A 151 11.32 13.38 -8.87
CA ALA A 151 12.14 14.58 -8.69
C ALA A 151 11.34 15.84 -9.06
N PHE A 152 11.63 16.93 -8.35
CA PHE A 152 11.04 18.27 -8.52
C PHE A 152 9.56 18.40 -8.13
N TYR A 153 8.92 17.33 -7.65
CA TYR A 153 7.54 17.40 -7.17
C TYR A 153 7.50 17.83 -5.70
N ASP A 154 6.52 18.70 -5.39
CA ASP A 154 6.11 19.02 -4.02
C ASP A 154 4.97 18.11 -3.53
N LEU A 155 4.52 18.34 -2.28
CA LEU A 155 3.44 17.59 -1.67
C LEU A 155 2.14 17.67 -2.49
N LYS A 156 1.80 18.82 -3.03
CA LYS A 156 0.57 19.02 -3.81
C LYS A 156 0.61 18.22 -5.11
N GLN A 157 1.72 18.30 -5.82
CA GLN A 157 1.89 17.61 -7.11
C GLN A 157 1.87 16.09 -6.95
N ILE A 158 2.45 15.57 -5.87
CA ILE A 158 2.43 14.11 -5.63
C ILE A 158 1.04 13.60 -5.24
N ILE A 159 0.23 14.39 -4.52
CA ILE A 159 -1.18 14.08 -4.24
C ILE A 159 -2.00 14.08 -5.53
N GLU A 160 -1.77 15.04 -6.43
CA GLU A 160 -2.44 15.10 -7.73
C GLU A 160 -2.09 13.87 -8.60
N LEU A 161 -0.84 13.43 -8.57
CA LEU A 161 -0.41 12.19 -9.24
C LEU A 161 -1.12 10.96 -8.67
N ALA A 162 -1.27 10.87 -7.34
CA ALA A 162 -1.95 9.77 -6.67
C ALA A 162 -3.45 9.70 -7.05
N ASP A 163 -4.12 10.84 -7.07
CA ASP A 163 -5.53 10.96 -7.50
C ASP A 163 -5.73 10.53 -8.97
N ASP A 164 -4.87 11.03 -9.87
CA ASP A 164 -4.93 10.69 -11.30
C ASP A 164 -4.62 9.22 -11.56
N LEU A 165 -3.60 8.66 -10.91
CA LEU A 165 -3.25 7.23 -11.01
C LEU A 165 -4.45 6.36 -10.65
N LEU A 166 -5.03 6.56 -9.47
CA LEU A 166 -6.14 5.74 -8.99
C LEU A 166 -7.33 5.84 -9.93
N LYS A 167 -7.70 7.04 -10.37
CA LYS A 167 -8.84 7.26 -11.26
C LYS A 167 -8.68 6.57 -12.61
N VAL A 168 -7.51 6.71 -13.23
CA VAL A 168 -7.24 6.08 -14.52
C VAL A 168 -7.25 4.57 -14.41
N VAL A 169 -6.54 4.01 -13.42
CA VAL A 169 -6.41 2.57 -13.23
C VAL A 169 -7.75 1.92 -12.89
N ILE A 170 -8.54 2.53 -12.00
CA ILE A 170 -9.86 2.02 -11.60
C ILE A 170 -10.82 2.07 -12.79
N ARG A 171 -10.93 3.23 -13.47
CA ARG A 171 -11.83 3.38 -14.64
C ARG A 171 -11.54 2.36 -15.72
N ASN A 172 -10.27 2.18 -16.08
CA ASN A 172 -9.87 1.22 -17.09
C ASN A 172 -10.15 -0.23 -16.67
N THR A 173 -9.99 -0.53 -15.39
CA THR A 173 -10.27 -1.87 -14.85
C THR A 173 -11.77 -2.17 -14.88
N ILE A 174 -12.62 -1.24 -14.47
CA ILE A 174 -14.08 -1.39 -14.56
C ILE A 174 -14.52 -1.63 -16.00
N ALA A 175 -14.01 -0.84 -16.94
CA ALA A 175 -14.35 -0.97 -18.37
C ALA A 175 -13.95 -2.35 -18.96
N LYS A 176 -12.90 -2.98 -18.46
CA LYS A 176 -12.44 -4.30 -18.92
C LYS A 176 -13.19 -5.48 -18.30
N HIS A 177 -13.78 -5.30 -17.12
CA HIS A 177 -14.38 -6.36 -16.32
C HIS A 177 -15.87 -6.13 -15.99
N PRO A 178 -16.73 -5.75 -16.95
CA PRO A 178 -18.13 -5.43 -16.66
C PRO A 178 -18.89 -6.61 -16.06
N PHE A 179 -18.57 -7.84 -16.40
CA PHE A 179 -19.24 -9.04 -15.87
C PHE A 179 -18.82 -9.33 -14.44
N GLU A 180 -17.53 -9.20 -14.11
CA GLU A 180 -16.98 -9.40 -12.78
C GLU A 180 -17.51 -8.34 -11.81
N PHE A 181 -17.54 -7.06 -12.20
CA PHE A 181 -18.11 -5.99 -11.38
C PHE A 181 -19.61 -6.15 -11.20
N LYS A 182 -20.36 -6.54 -12.24
CA LYS A 182 -21.77 -6.88 -12.09
C LYS A 182 -21.98 -8.00 -11.07
N TYR A 183 -21.20 -9.09 -11.18
CA TYR A 183 -21.28 -10.20 -10.24
C TYR A 183 -21.00 -9.75 -8.79
N LEU A 184 -19.92 -8.97 -8.57
CA LEU A 184 -19.57 -8.45 -7.25
C LEU A 184 -20.65 -7.55 -6.66
N THR A 185 -21.25 -6.68 -7.48
CA THR A 185 -22.31 -5.78 -7.06
C THR A 185 -23.61 -6.55 -6.71
N GLU A 186 -24.00 -7.52 -7.52
CA GLU A 186 -25.25 -8.26 -7.30
C GLU A 186 -25.15 -9.28 -6.16
N ASN A 187 -23.96 -9.88 -5.91
CA ASN A 187 -23.84 -11.03 -5.02
C ASN A 187 -22.98 -10.77 -3.76
N TYR A 188 -22.21 -9.66 -3.71
CA TYR A 188 -21.30 -9.45 -2.59
C TYR A 188 -21.37 -8.04 -1.99
N LYS A 189 -21.26 -6.98 -2.80
CA LYS A 189 -21.21 -5.58 -2.32
C LYS A 189 -22.12 -4.68 -3.19
N PRO A 190 -23.41 -4.55 -2.85
CA PRO A 190 -24.41 -3.84 -3.68
C PRO A 190 -24.07 -2.39 -4.02
N ASP A 191 -23.37 -1.68 -3.14
CA ASP A 191 -22.97 -0.29 -3.31
C ASP A 191 -21.58 -0.10 -3.95
N LEU A 192 -20.92 -1.18 -4.40
CA LEU A 192 -19.54 -1.14 -4.90
C LEU A 192 -19.34 -0.14 -6.03
N LEU A 193 -20.10 -0.29 -7.12
CA LEU A 193 -19.93 0.57 -8.30
C LEU A 193 -20.31 2.03 -7.99
N GLN A 194 -21.34 2.28 -7.20
CA GLN A 194 -21.72 3.62 -6.78
C GLN A 194 -20.62 4.32 -5.99
N ASN A 195 -19.97 3.61 -5.07
CA ASN A 195 -18.87 4.16 -4.27
C ASN A 195 -17.63 4.46 -5.14
N LEU A 196 -17.34 3.60 -6.12
CA LEU A 196 -16.25 3.84 -7.05
C LEU A 196 -16.55 5.02 -7.98
N GLU A 197 -17.78 5.17 -8.48
CA GLU A 197 -18.21 6.31 -9.30
C GLU A 197 -18.08 7.63 -8.54
N ILE A 198 -18.49 7.69 -7.28
CA ILE A 198 -18.29 8.87 -6.42
C ILE A 198 -16.80 9.28 -6.38
N PHE A 199 -15.92 8.32 -6.22
CA PHE A 199 -14.47 8.60 -6.25
C PHE A 199 -14.00 9.09 -7.63
N LEU A 200 -14.43 8.45 -8.70
CA LEU A 200 -14.01 8.77 -10.07
C LEU A 200 -14.44 10.16 -10.54
N GLU A 201 -15.56 10.67 -10.03
CA GLU A 201 -16.14 11.96 -10.41
C GLU A 201 -15.64 13.13 -9.55
N ASN A 202 -15.21 12.86 -8.31
CA ASN A 202 -14.81 13.91 -7.38
C ASN A 202 -13.28 14.01 -7.26
N LYS A 203 -12.75 15.24 -7.26
CA LYS A 203 -11.35 15.49 -6.96
C LYS A 203 -11.09 15.21 -5.47
N VAL A 204 -9.98 14.54 -5.17
CA VAL A 204 -9.53 14.34 -3.78
C VAL A 204 -9.33 15.70 -3.12
N LYS A 205 -9.94 15.88 -1.96
CA LYS A 205 -9.79 17.10 -1.14
C LYS A 205 -8.61 16.93 -0.21
N THR A 206 -7.86 18.00 0.01
CA THR A 206 -6.84 18.06 1.06
C THR A 206 -7.44 18.58 2.35
N LEU A 207 -7.05 17.99 3.48
CA LEU A 207 -7.46 18.35 4.83
C LEU A 207 -6.22 18.43 5.70
N ASP A 208 -5.96 19.56 6.33
CA ASP A 208 -4.86 19.67 7.29
C ASP A 208 -5.11 18.76 8.51
N TYR A 209 -4.07 18.10 9.00
CA TYR A 209 -4.18 17.22 10.16
C TYR A 209 -4.76 17.93 11.38
N SER A 210 -4.38 19.18 11.64
CA SER A 210 -4.89 19.97 12.77
C SER A 210 -6.39 20.22 12.64
N GLU A 211 -6.88 20.46 11.41
CA GLU A 211 -8.32 20.59 11.14
C GLU A 211 -9.03 19.24 11.29
N ALA A 212 -8.42 18.14 10.83
CA ALA A 212 -8.96 16.80 11.03
C ALA A 212 -9.17 16.51 12.53
N ILE A 213 -8.14 16.74 13.35
CA ILE A 213 -8.21 16.58 14.81
C ILE A 213 -9.32 17.45 15.42
N SER A 214 -9.45 18.71 14.99
CA SER A 214 -10.50 19.59 15.52
C SER A 214 -11.89 19.05 15.25
N LYS A 215 -12.16 18.59 14.01
CA LYS A 215 -13.44 17.99 13.62
C LYS A 215 -13.75 16.70 14.37
N LEU A 216 -12.75 15.86 14.58
CA LEU A 216 -12.90 14.60 15.34
C LEU A 216 -13.15 14.88 16.84
N ALA A 217 -12.48 15.87 17.41
CA ALA A 217 -12.67 16.25 18.82
C ALA A 217 -14.08 16.74 19.15
N GLU A 218 -14.79 17.37 18.19
CA GLU A 218 -16.18 17.80 18.36
C GLU A 218 -17.14 16.62 18.61
N VAL A 219 -16.77 15.42 18.14
CA VAL A 219 -17.60 14.21 18.22
C VAL A 219 -16.90 13.06 18.93
N LYS A 220 -15.91 13.33 19.74
CA LYS A 220 -15.04 12.34 20.39
C LYS A 220 -15.77 11.21 21.12
N GLU A 221 -17.01 11.47 21.59
CA GLU A 221 -17.79 10.50 22.37
C GLU A 221 -18.24 9.25 21.56
N ILE A 222 -18.20 9.32 20.23
CA ILE A 222 -18.56 8.19 19.37
C ILE A 222 -17.40 7.23 19.12
N PHE A 223 -16.15 7.60 19.45
CA PHE A 223 -14.94 6.82 19.22
C PHE A 223 -14.57 5.98 20.45
N GLU A 224 -13.88 4.88 20.22
CA GLU A 224 -13.28 4.08 21.28
C GLU A 224 -12.21 4.89 22.02
N ASN A 225 -11.31 5.53 21.26
CA ASN A 225 -10.33 6.46 21.81
C ASN A 225 -10.89 7.88 21.85
N LYS A 226 -11.22 8.36 23.05
CA LYS A 226 -11.77 9.70 23.29
C LYS A 226 -10.73 10.80 23.50
N ASP A 227 -9.44 10.45 23.59
CA ASP A 227 -8.35 11.43 23.76
C ASP A 227 -7.90 11.98 22.39
N ILE A 228 -8.82 12.72 21.76
CA ILE A 228 -8.60 13.33 20.44
C ILE A 228 -7.87 14.66 20.62
N LYS A 229 -6.58 14.67 20.34
CA LYS A 229 -5.72 15.86 20.44
C LYS A 229 -4.60 15.81 19.40
N PHE A 230 -3.94 16.95 19.18
CA PHE A 230 -2.76 17.00 18.32
C PHE A 230 -1.69 16.01 18.81
N GLY A 231 -1.15 15.20 17.88
CA GLY A 231 -0.23 14.11 18.18
C GLY A 231 -0.89 12.73 18.26
N LEU A 232 -2.22 12.63 18.07
CA LEU A 232 -2.92 11.36 17.93
C LEU A 232 -2.62 10.73 16.58
N ASP A 233 -2.15 9.48 16.55
CA ASP A 233 -2.14 8.67 15.33
C ASP A 233 -3.58 8.26 15.00
N LEU A 234 -4.03 8.61 13.77
CA LEU A 234 -5.41 8.39 13.35
C LEU A 234 -5.67 6.89 13.15
N GLY A 235 -6.48 6.31 14.01
CA GLY A 235 -6.95 4.94 13.83
C GLY A 235 -8.04 4.83 12.76
N THR A 236 -8.29 3.60 12.29
CA THR A 236 -9.29 3.31 11.23
C THR A 236 -10.67 3.90 11.50
N GLU A 237 -11.12 3.99 12.75
CA GLU A 237 -12.41 4.61 13.11
C GLU A 237 -12.44 6.10 12.77
N HIS A 238 -11.34 6.83 13.03
CA HIS A 238 -11.19 8.25 12.72
C HIS A 238 -11.16 8.49 11.21
N GLU A 239 -10.36 7.70 10.49
CA GLU A 239 -10.21 7.78 9.03
C GLU A 239 -11.53 7.52 8.30
N ARG A 240 -12.27 6.50 8.75
CA ARG A 240 -13.59 6.19 8.19
C ARG A 240 -14.61 7.27 8.51
N TYR A 241 -14.58 7.84 9.70
CA TYR A 241 -15.49 8.94 10.05
C TYR A 241 -15.26 10.16 9.16
N LEU A 242 -14.01 10.53 8.91
CA LEU A 242 -13.67 11.59 7.97
C LEU A 242 -14.23 11.31 6.56
N THR A 243 -13.99 10.12 6.04
CA THR A 243 -14.33 9.78 4.64
C THR A 243 -15.80 9.43 4.43
N GLU A 244 -16.44 8.73 5.39
CA GLU A 244 -17.79 8.20 5.24
C GLU A 244 -18.89 9.15 5.78
N VAL A 245 -18.57 9.94 6.82
CA VAL A 245 -19.56 10.79 7.49
C VAL A 245 -19.37 12.26 7.13
N ILE A 246 -18.17 12.81 7.31
CA ILE A 246 -17.94 14.26 7.11
C ILE A 246 -17.87 14.60 5.62
N TYR A 247 -16.96 13.94 4.87
CA TYR A 247 -16.70 14.32 3.48
C TYR A 247 -17.47 13.50 2.46
N LYS A 248 -17.90 12.29 2.80
CA LYS A 248 -18.58 11.32 1.91
C LYS A 248 -17.82 11.11 0.60
N SER A 249 -16.50 11.17 0.68
CA SER A 249 -15.56 11.06 -0.45
C SER A 249 -14.14 10.80 0.08
N PRO A 250 -13.21 10.37 -0.78
CA PRO A 250 -11.80 10.31 -0.44
C PRO A 250 -11.23 11.66 -0.02
N VAL A 251 -10.31 11.63 0.95
CA VAL A 251 -9.67 12.82 1.53
C VAL A 251 -8.17 12.54 1.71
N ALA A 252 -7.33 13.48 1.31
CA ALA A 252 -5.91 13.48 1.63
C ALA A 252 -5.67 14.32 2.89
N VAL A 253 -5.40 13.68 4.01
CA VAL A 253 -4.96 14.36 5.23
C VAL A 253 -3.48 14.69 5.07
N ILE A 254 -3.10 15.94 5.37
CA ILE A 254 -1.73 16.45 5.17
C ILE A 254 -1.15 17.05 6.44
N ASN A 255 0.18 17.27 6.44
CA ASN A 255 0.92 17.97 7.51
C ASN A 255 0.80 17.27 8.88
N PHE A 256 1.14 16.00 8.91
CA PHE A 256 1.13 15.20 10.14
C PHE A 256 2.22 15.63 11.14
N PRO A 257 1.99 15.43 12.46
CA PRO A 257 3.03 15.57 13.45
C PRO A 257 4.27 14.73 13.13
N LYS A 258 5.46 15.31 13.27
CA LYS A 258 6.71 14.63 12.95
C LYS A 258 7.00 13.41 13.82
N ASP A 259 6.45 13.36 15.04
CA ASP A 259 6.89 12.42 16.07
C ASP A 259 6.60 10.95 15.77
N PHE A 260 5.58 10.68 14.96
CA PHE A 260 5.23 9.31 14.52
C PHE A 260 5.38 9.09 13.01
N LYS A 261 5.94 10.05 12.28
CA LYS A 261 6.25 9.90 10.83
C LYS A 261 7.73 9.63 10.60
N ALA A 262 8.02 8.96 9.48
CA ALA A 262 9.35 8.47 9.14
C ALA A 262 10.41 9.59 9.00
N PHE A 263 11.68 9.24 9.19
CA PHE A 263 12.81 10.17 9.26
C PHE A 263 13.07 10.96 7.97
N TYR A 264 12.70 10.41 6.82
CA TYR A 264 13.00 10.97 5.50
C TYR A 264 12.01 12.03 5.01
N MET A 265 10.96 12.32 5.77
CA MET A 265 9.91 13.26 5.37
C MET A 265 10.34 14.70 5.59
N TYR A 266 10.01 15.59 4.62
CA TYR A 266 10.34 17.01 4.67
C TYR A 266 9.72 17.67 5.91
N GLN A 267 10.56 18.33 6.71
CA GLN A 267 10.10 19.06 7.90
C GLN A 267 9.57 20.44 7.51
N ASN A 268 8.31 20.71 7.85
CA ASN A 268 7.68 22.01 7.65
C ASN A 268 8.34 23.10 8.50
N ASP A 269 8.16 24.36 8.12
CA ASP A 269 8.80 25.51 8.80
C ASP A 269 8.32 25.72 10.25
N ASP A 270 7.20 25.09 10.65
CA ASP A 270 6.68 25.11 12.00
C ASP A 270 7.52 24.24 12.98
N ASN A 271 8.44 23.45 12.47
CA ASN A 271 9.28 22.49 13.21
C ASN A 271 8.48 21.42 14.01
N LYS A 272 7.18 21.27 13.80
CA LYS A 272 6.29 20.35 14.49
C LYS A 272 5.70 19.31 13.54
N THR A 273 5.49 19.69 12.29
CA THR A 273 4.86 18.83 11.28
C THR A 273 5.82 18.49 10.14
N VAL A 274 5.43 17.49 9.37
CA VAL A 274 6.11 17.06 8.14
C VAL A 274 5.15 17.12 6.96
N ALA A 275 5.66 17.39 5.76
CA ALA A 275 4.92 17.39 4.52
C ALA A 275 4.59 15.96 4.07
N ALA A 276 3.85 15.25 4.91
CA ALA A 276 3.28 13.94 4.65
C ALA A 276 1.83 14.05 4.20
N PHE A 277 1.33 13.01 3.55
CA PHE A 277 -0.10 12.84 3.31
C PHE A 277 -0.49 11.36 3.43
N ASP A 278 -1.70 11.15 3.94
CA ASP A 278 -2.38 9.86 3.90
C ASP A 278 -3.68 10.06 3.11
N LEU A 279 -3.81 9.36 1.96
CA LEU A 279 -5.04 9.37 1.18
C LEU A 279 -5.98 8.33 1.73
N LEU A 280 -7.05 8.80 2.36
CA LEU A 280 -8.08 8.00 2.99
C LEU A 280 -9.23 7.76 2.03
N VAL A 281 -9.73 6.54 1.99
CA VAL A 281 -10.90 6.16 1.18
C VAL A 281 -11.97 5.47 2.02
N PRO A 282 -13.27 5.63 1.67
CA PRO A 282 -14.35 4.94 2.36
C PRO A 282 -14.15 3.41 2.38
N GLY A 283 -14.51 2.77 3.48
CA GLY A 283 -14.42 1.31 3.66
C GLY A 283 -13.02 0.78 4.02
N ILE A 284 -11.96 1.44 3.57
CA ILE A 284 -10.57 1.01 3.81
C ILE A 284 -9.89 1.87 4.89
N GLY A 285 -10.07 3.19 4.88
CA GLY A 285 -9.22 4.14 5.58
C GLY A 285 -8.01 4.50 4.72
N GLU A 286 -6.80 4.48 5.29
CA GLU A 286 -5.56 4.76 4.55
C GLU A 286 -5.34 3.75 3.42
N LEU A 287 -5.34 4.27 2.18
CA LEU A 287 -5.01 3.54 0.96
C LEU A 287 -3.60 3.88 0.46
N ILE A 288 -3.20 5.13 0.59
CA ILE A 288 -1.90 5.66 0.16
C ILE A 288 -1.29 6.46 1.30
N GLY A 289 -0.03 6.18 1.61
CA GLY A 289 0.82 7.03 2.43
C GLY A 289 1.96 7.63 1.59
N GLY A 290 2.24 8.92 1.75
CA GLY A 290 3.30 9.57 0.99
C GLY A 290 3.82 10.85 1.63
N SER A 291 4.86 11.43 1.03
CA SER A 291 5.43 12.69 1.51
C SER A 291 6.31 13.35 0.46
N GLN A 292 6.56 14.63 0.66
CA GLN A 292 7.76 15.29 0.15
C GLN A 292 8.96 14.77 0.95
N ARG A 293 10.11 14.61 0.27
CA ARG A 293 11.34 14.06 0.88
C ARG A 293 12.22 15.17 1.43
N GLU A 294 12.87 14.94 2.58
CA GLU A 294 13.82 15.90 3.12
C GLU A 294 15.06 15.98 2.23
N SER A 295 15.31 17.16 1.67
CA SER A 295 16.43 17.42 0.77
C SER A 295 17.65 18.01 1.48
N ASN A 296 17.50 18.51 2.70
CA ASN A 296 18.57 19.10 3.48
C ASN A 296 19.31 18.01 4.28
N TYR A 297 20.62 17.90 4.05
CA TYR A 297 21.49 16.93 4.71
C TYR A 297 21.47 17.06 6.25
N ASP A 298 21.62 18.28 6.78
CA ASP A 298 21.73 18.50 8.23
C ASP A 298 20.42 18.21 8.94
N LYS A 299 19.27 18.60 8.34
CA LYS A 299 17.93 18.29 8.86
C LYS A 299 17.70 16.79 8.88
N LEU A 300 18.05 16.09 7.80
CA LEU A 300 17.89 14.64 7.69
C LEU A 300 18.76 13.90 8.72
N LEU A 301 20.04 14.25 8.83
CA LEU A 301 20.97 13.65 9.79
C LEU A 301 20.50 13.87 11.23
N LYS A 302 20.06 15.10 11.54
CA LYS A 302 19.48 15.42 12.85
C LYS A 302 18.28 14.55 13.17
N ARG A 303 17.37 14.34 12.19
CA ARG A 303 16.18 13.53 12.39
C ARG A 303 16.51 12.03 12.59
N ILE A 304 17.49 11.50 11.88
CA ILE A 304 18.00 10.14 12.08
C ILE A 304 18.48 9.97 13.53
N HIS A 305 19.25 10.93 14.05
CA HIS A 305 19.72 10.91 15.45
C HIS A 305 18.57 11.03 16.45
N GLU A 306 17.60 11.92 16.22
CA GLU A 306 16.43 12.08 17.10
C GLU A 306 15.63 10.78 17.27
N LEU A 307 15.60 9.95 16.22
CA LEU A 307 14.90 8.66 16.21
C LEU A 307 15.80 7.49 16.64
N ASN A 308 17.04 7.74 17.06
CA ASN A 308 18.03 6.74 17.45
C ASN A 308 18.29 5.67 16.34
N ILE A 309 18.21 6.07 15.07
CA ILE A 309 18.54 5.22 13.94
C ILE A 309 20.06 5.29 13.73
N ASP A 310 20.69 4.16 13.38
CA ASP A 310 22.13 4.14 13.09
C ASP A 310 22.41 4.84 11.76
N ALA A 311 23.13 5.97 11.83
CA ALA A 311 23.45 6.76 10.65
C ALA A 311 24.46 6.05 9.73
N ASP A 312 25.30 5.15 10.25
CA ASP A 312 26.27 4.40 9.45
C ASP A 312 25.58 3.44 8.47
N ASP A 313 24.47 2.85 8.87
CA ASP A 313 23.66 1.99 8.01
C ASP A 313 22.94 2.80 6.90
N LEU A 314 22.74 4.10 7.10
CA LEU A 314 22.09 5.02 6.16
C LEU A 314 23.05 5.99 5.45
N GLN A 315 24.39 5.80 5.58
CA GLN A 315 25.36 6.71 4.97
C GLN A 315 25.13 6.87 3.46
N TRP A 316 24.87 5.79 2.74
CA TRP A 316 24.56 5.82 1.30
C TRP A 316 23.32 6.68 0.97
N TYR A 317 22.33 6.71 1.85
CA TYR A 317 21.12 7.52 1.68
C TYR A 317 21.38 8.99 2.03
N LEU A 318 22.22 9.26 3.06
CA LEU A 318 22.70 10.60 3.38
C LEU A 318 23.57 11.18 2.24
N ASP A 319 24.38 10.35 1.57
CA ASP A 319 25.20 10.75 0.44
C ASP A 319 24.38 11.28 -0.74
N LEU A 320 23.14 10.85 -0.91
CA LEU A 320 22.22 11.43 -1.90
C LEU A 320 22.04 12.93 -1.68
N ARG A 321 21.99 13.39 -0.41
CA ARG A 321 21.85 14.81 -0.06
C ARG A 321 23.17 15.54 -0.11
N ARG A 322 24.23 14.86 0.30
CA ARG A 322 25.58 15.42 0.32
C ARG A 322 26.13 15.73 -1.08
N PHE A 323 25.84 14.87 -2.05
CA PHE A 323 26.35 15.00 -3.43
C PHE A 323 25.37 15.70 -4.39
N GLY A 324 24.36 16.35 -3.87
CA GLY A 324 23.38 17.13 -4.60
C GLY A 324 22.03 16.44 -4.66
N HIS A 325 21.08 16.99 -3.96
CA HIS A 325 19.68 16.55 -3.97
C HIS A 325 18.80 17.70 -4.47
N MET A 326 17.68 17.35 -5.09
CA MET A 326 16.61 18.27 -5.43
C MET A 326 15.37 17.94 -4.60
N GLN A 327 14.40 18.86 -4.56
CA GLN A 327 13.07 18.56 -4.07
C GLN A 327 12.54 17.31 -4.78
N SER A 328 12.01 16.37 -4.04
CA SER A 328 11.37 15.17 -4.56
C SER A 328 10.23 14.74 -3.66
N SER A 329 9.32 13.94 -4.19
CA SER A 329 8.17 13.43 -3.48
C SER A 329 7.81 12.04 -4.00
N GLY A 330 7.18 11.25 -3.13
CA GLY A 330 6.73 9.92 -3.50
C GLY A 330 5.62 9.42 -2.57
N PHE A 331 5.04 8.28 -2.92
CA PHE A 331 4.04 7.61 -2.10
C PHE A 331 4.09 6.10 -2.25
N GLY A 332 3.48 5.39 -1.32
CA GLY A 332 3.28 3.95 -1.37
C GLY A 332 1.81 3.57 -1.40
N ILE A 333 1.45 2.63 -2.28
CA ILE A 333 0.14 1.98 -2.32
C ILE A 333 0.32 0.51 -2.01
N GLY A 334 -0.30 0.01 -0.94
CA GLY A 334 -0.46 -1.42 -0.75
C GLY A 334 -1.38 -1.99 -1.83
N PHE A 335 -0.84 -2.80 -2.74
CA PHE A 335 -1.60 -3.27 -3.90
C PHE A 335 -2.81 -4.12 -3.49
N GLU A 336 -2.69 -4.92 -2.45
CA GLU A 336 -3.80 -5.69 -1.91
C GLU A 336 -4.90 -4.81 -1.30
N ARG A 337 -4.55 -3.68 -0.66
CA ARG A 337 -5.54 -2.69 -0.20
C ARG A 337 -6.27 -2.05 -1.38
N LEU A 338 -5.56 -1.76 -2.49
CA LEU A 338 -6.18 -1.28 -3.72
C LEU A 338 -7.14 -2.32 -4.31
N VAL A 339 -6.76 -3.61 -4.32
CA VAL A 339 -7.65 -4.69 -4.76
C VAL A 339 -8.89 -4.77 -3.87
N MET A 340 -8.75 -4.68 -2.54
CA MET A 340 -9.88 -4.65 -1.61
C MET A 340 -10.82 -3.48 -1.92
N TYR A 341 -10.28 -2.28 -2.10
CA TYR A 341 -11.06 -1.08 -2.40
C TYR A 341 -11.87 -1.23 -3.68
N VAL A 342 -11.23 -1.73 -4.75
CA VAL A 342 -11.84 -1.85 -6.08
C VAL A 342 -12.83 -3.02 -6.18
N THR A 343 -12.63 -4.09 -5.41
CA THR A 343 -13.52 -5.28 -5.45
C THR A 343 -14.54 -5.32 -4.33
N GLY A 344 -14.39 -4.48 -3.31
CA GLY A 344 -15.26 -4.46 -2.14
C GLY A 344 -15.06 -5.61 -1.17
N ILE A 345 -14.04 -6.47 -1.33
CA ILE A 345 -13.78 -7.58 -0.40
C ILE A 345 -13.29 -7.06 0.96
N ASP A 346 -13.75 -7.71 2.04
CA ASP A 346 -13.53 -7.25 3.42
C ASP A 346 -12.24 -7.74 4.07
N ASN A 347 -11.53 -8.69 3.44
CA ASN A 347 -10.34 -9.30 4.04
C ASN A 347 -9.20 -9.38 3.04
N ILE A 348 -8.06 -8.81 3.41
CA ILE A 348 -6.87 -8.73 2.56
C ILE A 348 -6.33 -10.11 2.12
N ARG A 349 -6.60 -11.17 2.91
CA ARG A 349 -6.23 -12.55 2.55
C ARG A 349 -6.91 -13.05 1.28
N ASP A 350 -8.00 -12.40 0.86
CA ASP A 350 -8.75 -12.74 -0.36
C ASP A 350 -8.33 -11.87 -1.56
N ALA A 351 -7.50 -10.86 -1.33
CA ALA A 351 -6.93 -9.99 -2.35
C ALA A 351 -5.63 -10.53 -2.99
N ILE A 352 -5.03 -11.57 -2.43
CA ILE A 352 -3.76 -12.17 -2.87
C ILE A 352 -3.93 -13.67 -3.08
N PRO A 353 -3.26 -14.31 -4.08
CA PRO A 353 -3.42 -15.75 -4.34
C PRO A 353 -3.09 -16.64 -3.14
N TYR A 354 -1.95 -16.43 -2.51
CA TYR A 354 -1.43 -17.21 -1.37
C TYR A 354 -1.08 -16.26 -0.23
N PRO A 355 -1.99 -16.01 0.73
CA PRO A 355 -1.75 -15.09 1.83
C PRO A 355 -0.69 -15.62 2.79
N ARG A 356 0.21 -14.73 3.22
CA ARG A 356 1.19 -14.98 4.29
C ARG A 356 0.82 -14.12 5.49
N THR A 357 0.54 -14.75 6.61
CA THR A 357 0.14 -14.08 7.86
C THR A 357 0.74 -14.80 9.05
N PRO A 358 0.78 -14.19 10.25
CA PRO A 358 1.18 -14.92 11.45
C PRO A 358 0.44 -16.27 11.57
N GLY A 359 1.20 -17.34 11.77
CA GLY A 359 0.68 -18.71 11.86
C GLY A 359 0.25 -19.37 10.54
N ASN A 360 0.40 -18.70 9.39
CA ASN A 360 0.00 -19.27 8.09
C ASN A 360 1.02 -19.03 6.98
N ILE A 361 1.62 -20.13 6.51
CA ILE A 361 2.53 -20.19 5.34
C ILE A 361 2.19 -21.42 4.46
N LYS A 362 0.91 -21.69 4.27
CA LYS A 362 0.47 -22.85 3.47
C LYS A 362 0.92 -22.70 2.01
N MET A 363 1.58 -23.75 1.48
CA MET A 363 2.15 -23.93 0.12
C MET A 363 3.35 -23.06 -0.19
#